data_a1a5abbd6a235d41bda2ea885a1db243
#
_entry.id   a1a5abbd6a235d41bda2ea885a1db243
#
_cell.length_a   1.000
_cell.length_b   1.000
_cell.length_c   1.000
_cell.angle_alpha   90.00
_cell.angle_beta   90.00
_cell.angle_gamma   90.00
#
_symmetry.space_group_name_H-M   'P 1'
#
loop_
_entity.id
_entity.type
_entity.pdbx_description
1 polymer ?
#
loop_
_entity_poly.entity_id
_entity_poly.type
_entity_poly.pdbx_seq_one_letter_code
_entity_poly.pdbx_strand_id
1 'polypeptide(L)'
;YALVMGYATSMIWRMTAKKWPVVVTTLFLALFPYNTVLVVCTTKDTLFTILFTLFFLLFLERNYFSNGKKKILMNILLVAEGCLMMQFRNNAVYAVAVFMLLLLILRPKKEKLGILILGICLVLGETGMRNVIQTAIGTQLEAPKIEAYSVPIQQFARVAYYHGEELEVQDPELAALLEKYVPR
;
A
#
# COMPACT_ATOMS: atom_id res chain seq x y z
N TYR A 1 -10.40 -2.83 10.20
CA TYR A 1 -9.83 -4.16 9.91
C TYR A 1 -10.92 -5.22 9.86
N ALA A 2 -11.69 -5.44 10.94
CA ALA A 2 -12.70 -6.48 11.05
C ALA A 2 -13.75 -6.46 9.92
N LEU A 3 -14.19 -5.27 9.51
CA LEU A 3 -15.15 -5.12 8.40
C LEU A 3 -14.60 -5.65 7.07
N VAL A 4 -13.33 -5.37 6.77
CA VAL A 4 -12.68 -5.83 5.53
C VAL A 4 -12.50 -7.35 5.56
N MET A 5 -12.11 -7.91 6.70
CA MET A 5 -11.98 -9.37 6.87
C MET A 5 -13.36 -10.08 6.84
N GLY A 6 -14.40 -9.47 7.42
CA GLY A 6 -15.77 -9.94 7.29
C GLY A 6 -16.26 -9.90 5.85
N TYR A 7 -15.92 -8.86 5.09
CA TYR A 7 -16.23 -8.79 3.67
C TYR A 7 -15.50 -9.87 2.86
N ALA A 8 -14.23 -10.15 3.17
CA ALA A 8 -13.47 -11.25 2.54
C ALA A 8 -14.14 -12.61 2.77
N THR A 9 -14.53 -12.92 4.00
CA THR A 9 -15.22 -14.18 4.33
C THR A 9 -16.60 -14.27 3.66
N SER A 10 -17.36 -13.17 3.59
CA SER A 10 -18.62 -13.08 2.86
C SER A 10 -18.44 -13.36 1.36
N MET A 11 -17.37 -12.84 0.77
CA MET A 11 -17.06 -13.08 -0.63
C MET A 11 -16.73 -14.55 -0.90
N ILE A 12 -15.97 -15.22 -0.02
CA ILE A 12 -15.68 -16.66 -0.13
C ILE A 12 -16.97 -17.47 -0.06
N TRP A 13 -17.91 -17.12 0.83
CA TRP A 13 -19.22 -17.74 0.86
C TRP A 13 -19.95 -17.60 -0.48
N ARG A 14 -19.98 -16.41 -1.04
CA ARG A 14 -20.65 -16.12 -2.33
C ARG A 14 -19.99 -16.85 -3.51
N MET A 15 -18.68 -17.09 -3.46
CA MET A 15 -17.94 -17.81 -4.50
C MET A 15 -18.08 -19.32 -4.42
N THR A 16 -18.10 -19.88 -3.21
CA THR A 16 -18.02 -21.34 -3.01
C THR A 16 -19.36 -21.98 -2.64
N ALA A 17 -20.29 -21.20 -2.07
CA ALA A 17 -21.54 -21.68 -1.47
C ALA A 17 -21.36 -22.81 -0.44
N LYS A 18 -20.13 -22.99 0.10
CA LYS A 18 -19.77 -24.03 1.05
C LYS A 18 -19.38 -23.42 2.40
N LYS A 19 -19.85 -24.00 3.51
CA LYS A 19 -19.53 -23.53 4.88
C LYS A 19 -18.07 -23.75 5.25
N TRP A 20 -17.50 -24.85 4.83
CA TRP A 20 -16.12 -25.24 5.18
C TRP A 20 -15.05 -24.19 4.80
N PRO A 21 -14.94 -23.65 3.55
CA PRO A 21 -13.94 -22.63 3.23
C PRO A 21 -14.12 -21.35 4.05
N VAL A 22 -15.38 -20.99 4.35
CA VAL A 22 -15.70 -19.82 5.18
C VAL A 22 -15.16 -19.99 6.60
N VAL A 23 -15.44 -21.16 7.22
CA VAL A 23 -14.96 -21.46 8.58
C VAL A 23 -13.43 -21.44 8.62
N VAL A 24 -12.77 -22.13 7.68
CA VAL A 24 -11.30 -22.16 7.62
C VAL A 24 -10.71 -20.77 7.46
N THR A 25 -11.25 -19.97 6.53
CA THR A 25 -10.75 -18.63 6.32
C THR A 25 -11.00 -17.75 7.54
N THR A 26 -12.17 -17.83 8.16
CA THR A 26 -12.48 -17.05 9.37
C THR A 26 -11.52 -17.42 10.51
N LEU A 27 -11.29 -18.71 10.76
CA LEU A 27 -10.35 -19.17 11.77
C LEU A 27 -8.92 -18.74 11.46
N PHE A 28 -8.49 -18.87 10.20
CA PHE A 28 -7.17 -18.41 9.78
C PHE A 28 -7.01 -16.91 10.04
N LEU A 29 -7.95 -16.06 9.57
CA LEU A 29 -7.88 -14.61 9.75
C LEU A 29 -7.96 -14.20 11.23
N ALA A 30 -8.72 -14.93 12.07
CA ALA A 30 -8.85 -14.62 13.48
C ALA A 30 -7.63 -15.08 14.32
N LEU A 31 -7.06 -16.23 13.99
CA LEU A 31 -5.98 -16.85 14.78
C LEU A 31 -4.58 -16.51 14.27
N PHE A 32 -4.45 -15.98 13.05
CA PHE A 32 -3.13 -15.65 12.50
C PHE A 32 -2.49 -14.48 13.27
N PRO A 33 -1.37 -14.72 13.98
CA PRO A 33 -0.81 -13.72 14.93
C PRO A 33 -0.49 -12.38 14.30
N TYR A 34 -0.09 -12.38 13.02
CA TYR A 34 0.21 -11.15 12.27
C TYR A 34 -0.99 -10.20 12.16
N ASN A 35 -2.20 -10.75 12.02
CA ASN A 35 -3.42 -9.94 11.98
C ASN A 35 -3.66 -9.24 13.31
N THR A 36 -3.37 -9.88 14.42
CA THR A 36 -3.47 -9.28 15.76
C THR A 36 -2.45 -8.15 15.92
N VAL A 37 -1.22 -8.35 15.48
CA VAL A 37 -0.19 -7.30 15.48
C VAL A 37 -0.61 -6.10 14.63
N LEU A 38 -1.13 -6.34 13.42
CA LEU A 38 -1.62 -5.28 12.54
C LEU A 38 -2.78 -4.47 13.15
N VAL A 39 -3.65 -5.10 13.92
CA VAL A 39 -4.77 -4.40 14.57
C VAL A 39 -4.28 -3.47 15.69
N VAL A 40 -3.24 -3.88 16.42
CA VAL A 40 -2.67 -3.10 17.54
C VAL A 40 -1.71 -2.02 17.05
N CYS A 41 -0.96 -2.27 15.98
CA CYS A 41 -0.03 -1.32 15.41
C CYS A 41 -0.75 -0.26 14.58
N THR A 42 -0.82 0.98 15.08
CA THR A 42 -1.39 2.14 14.36
C THR A 42 -0.37 2.79 13.41
N THR A 43 0.23 1.99 12.54
CA THR A 43 1.19 2.50 11.54
C THR A 43 0.52 2.77 10.20
N LYS A 44 1.17 3.58 9.35
CA LYS A 44 0.76 3.79 7.96
C LYS A 44 0.65 2.47 7.17
N ASP A 45 1.50 1.49 7.51
CA ASP A 45 1.53 0.18 6.85
C ASP A 45 0.30 -0.67 7.20
N THR A 46 -0.27 -0.51 8.39
CA THR A 46 -1.54 -1.15 8.78
C THR A 46 -2.70 -0.64 7.92
N LEU A 47 -2.81 0.68 7.79
CA LEU A 47 -3.84 1.30 6.95
C LEU A 47 -3.65 0.89 5.48
N PHE A 48 -2.42 0.92 4.99
CA PHE A 48 -2.11 0.45 3.64
C PHE A 48 -2.56 -1.00 3.41
N THR A 49 -2.25 -1.91 4.34
CA THR A 49 -2.59 -3.33 4.22
C THR A 49 -4.11 -3.55 4.17
N ILE A 50 -4.87 -2.81 4.98
CA ILE A 50 -6.33 -2.87 4.99
C ILE A 50 -6.90 -2.39 3.65
N LEU A 51 -6.45 -1.24 3.16
CA LEU A 51 -6.89 -0.66 1.90
C LEU A 51 -6.47 -1.54 0.72
N PHE A 52 -5.26 -2.06 0.72
CA PHE A 52 -4.78 -2.99 -0.30
C PHE A 52 -5.65 -4.26 -0.37
N THR A 53 -6.02 -4.80 0.78
CA THR A 53 -6.95 -5.94 0.84
C THR A 53 -8.32 -5.55 0.29
N LEU A 54 -8.85 -4.40 0.68
CA LEU A 54 -10.13 -3.89 0.20
C LEU A 54 -10.12 -3.66 -1.32
N PHE A 55 -9.03 -3.10 -1.86
CA PHE A 55 -8.85 -2.93 -3.30
C PHE A 55 -9.03 -4.24 -4.07
N PHE A 56 -8.37 -5.30 -3.62
CA PHE A 56 -8.52 -6.63 -4.24
C PHE A 56 -9.92 -7.20 -4.09
N LEU A 57 -10.56 -7.02 -2.94
CA LEU A 57 -11.95 -7.47 -2.74
C LEU A 57 -12.92 -6.72 -3.66
N LEU A 58 -12.78 -5.41 -3.79
CA LEU A 58 -13.58 -4.60 -4.72
C LEU A 58 -13.32 -5.01 -6.19
N PHE A 59 -12.07 -5.31 -6.52
CA PHE A 59 -11.71 -5.81 -7.85
C PHE A 59 -12.37 -7.17 -8.16
N LEU A 60 -12.39 -8.08 -7.19
CA LEU A 60 -13.08 -9.36 -7.31
C LEU A 60 -14.61 -9.16 -7.41
N GLU A 61 -15.19 -8.30 -6.57
CA GLU A 61 -16.62 -7.94 -6.63
C GLU A 61 -17.01 -7.40 -8.01
N ARG A 62 -16.19 -6.49 -8.55
CA ARG A 62 -16.39 -5.93 -9.89
C ARG A 62 -16.40 -6.99 -10.98
N ASN A 63 -15.51 -7.98 -10.89
CA ASN A 63 -15.31 -8.95 -11.96
C ASN A 63 -16.27 -10.14 -11.89
N TYR A 64 -16.63 -10.58 -10.70
CA TYR A 64 -17.43 -11.80 -10.51
C TYR A 64 -18.89 -11.55 -10.13
N PHE A 65 -19.20 -10.40 -9.50
CA PHE A 65 -20.53 -10.17 -8.93
C PHE A 65 -21.21 -8.88 -9.42
N SER A 66 -20.58 -8.16 -10.36
CA SER A 66 -21.11 -6.87 -10.80
C SER A 66 -21.32 -6.80 -12.30
N ASN A 67 -22.56 -6.41 -12.68
CA ASN A 67 -22.95 -6.18 -14.06
C ASN A 67 -23.65 -4.82 -14.20
N GLY A 68 -23.71 -4.28 -15.41
CA GLY A 68 -24.43 -3.04 -15.73
C GLY A 68 -24.02 -1.87 -14.81
N LYS A 69 -25.01 -1.19 -14.24
CA LYS A 69 -24.80 -0.01 -13.36
C LYS A 69 -23.96 -0.32 -12.13
N LYS A 70 -24.08 -1.54 -11.56
CA LYS A 70 -23.27 -1.96 -10.42
C LYS A 70 -21.78 -2.02 -10.77
N LYS A 71 -21.43 -2.44 -11.97
CA LYS A 71 -20.03 -2.47 -12.45
C LYS A 71 -19.43 -1.08 -12.54
N ILE A 72 -20.22 -0.08 -12.96
CA ILE A 72 -19.79 1.32 -12.99
C ILE A 72 -19.53 1.82 -11.58
N LEU A 73 -20.45 1.55 -10.63
CA LEU A 73 -20.26 1.92 -9.23
C LEU A 73 -19.00 1.28 -8.65
N MET A 74 -18.75 0.00 -8.93
CA MET A 74 -17.53 -0.68 -8.48
C MET A 74 -16.26 -0.09 -9.09
N ASN A 75 -16.28 0.38 -10.34
CA ASN A 75 -15.14 1.09 -10.93
C ASN A 75 -14.86 2.42 -10.20
N ILE A 76 -15.90 3.18 -9.86
CA ILE A 76 -15.76 4.44 -9.11
C ILE A 76 -15.16 4.16 -7.72
N LEU A 77 -15.70 3.15 -7.01
CA LEU A 77 -15.18 2.76 -5.70
C LEU A 77 -13.73 2.27 -5.78
N LEU A 78 -13.37 1.50 -6.80
CA LEU A 78 -11.99 1.05 -7.01
C LEU A 78 -11.05 2.22 -7.26
N VAL A 79 -11.45 3.21 -8.05
CA VAL A 79 -10.61 4.39 -8.28
C VAL A 79 -10.45 5.19 -6.99
N ALA A 80 -11.54 5.49 -6.29
CA ALA A 80 -11.52 6.27 -5.05
C ALA A 80 -10.66 5.58 -3.97
N GLU A 81 -10.89 4.29 -3.77
CA GLU A 81 -10.16 3.48 -2.79
C GLU A 81 -8.69 3.30 -3.18
N GLY A 82 -8.40 3.00 -4.46
CA GLY A 82 -7.04 2.85 -4.96
C GLY A 82 -6.23 4.15 -4.86
N CYS A 83 -6.83 5.31 -5.16
CA CYS A 83 -6.20 6.61 -4.95
C CYS A 83 -5.89 6.85 -3.48
N LEU A 84 -6.83 6.53 -2.57
CA LEU A 84 -6.61 6.65 -1.13
C LEU A 84 -5.49 5.72 -0.66
N MET A 85 -5.50 4.46 -1.07
CA MET A 85 -4.47 3.47 -0.74
C MET A 85 -3.07 3.94 -1.14
N MET A 86 -2.92 4.51 -2.34
CA MET A 86 -1.63 4.97 -2.86
C MET A 86 -1.05 6.16 -2.06
N GLN A 87 -1.88 6.94 -1.32
CA GLN A 87 -1.38 8.02 -0.45
C GLN A 87 -0.60 7.49 0.75
N PHE A 88 -0.89 6.27 1.23
CA PHE A 88 -0.22 5.71 2.40
C PHE A 88 1.14 5.10 2.10
N ARG A 89 1.43 4.78 0.83
CA ARG A 89 2.72 4.18 0.45
C ARG A 89 3.14 4.61 -0.96
N ASN A 90 4.24 5.36 -1.05
CA ASN A 90 4.75 5.89 -2.32
C ASN A 90 5.00 4.80 -3.38
N ASN A 91 5.41 3.60 -2.96
CA ASN A 91 5.68 2.48 -3.87
C ASN A 91 4.41 1.77 -4.37
N ALA A 92 3.25 2.05 -3.80
CA ALA A 92 1.98 1.43 -4.20
C ALA A 92 1.60 1.75 -5.65
N VAL A 93 1.96 2.95 -6.13
CA VAL A 93 1.74 3.36 -7.52
C VAL A 93 2.38 2.39 -8.51
N TYR A 94 3.62 1.96 -8.24
CA TYR A 94 4.33 1.00 -9.10
C TYR A 94 3.66 -0.38 -9.05
N ALA A 95 3.24 -0.84 -7.89
CA ALA A 95 2.54 -2.11 -7.74
C ALA A 95 1.21 -2.11 -8.51
N VAL A 96 0.44 -1.03 -8.42
CA VAL A 96 -0.82 -0.85 -9.17
C VAL A 96 -0.54 -0.78 -10.66
N ALA A 97 0.49 -0.06 -11.11
CA ALA A 97 0.87 0.03 -12.52
C ALA A 97 1.23 -1.35 -13.10
N VAL A 98 2.05 -2.14 -12.41
CA VAL A 98 2.39 -3.52 -12.79
C VAL A 98 1.15 -4.40 -12.83
N PHE A 99 0.28 -4.30 -11.83
CA PHE A 99 -0.97 -5.05 -11.79
C PHE A 99 -1.88 -4.72 -12.98
N MET A 100 -2.06 -3.43 -13.30
CA MET A 100 -2.84 -3.00 -14.47
C MET A 100 -2.23 -3.46 -15.80
N LEU A 101 -0.89 -3.43 -15.92
CA LEU A 101 -0.20 -3.95 -17.09
C LEU A 101 -0.44 -5.46 -17.26
N LEU A 102 -0.33 -6.23 -16.19
CA LEU A 102 -0.62 -7.67 -16.22
C LEU A 102 -2.07 -7.94 -16.64
N LEU A 103 -3.03 -7.15 -16.13
CA LEU A 103 -4.42 -7.28 -16.56
C LEU A 103 -4.61 -6.96 -18.04
N LEU A 104 -3.92 -5.95 -18.59
CA LEU A 104 -3.96 -5.63 -20.01
C LEU A 104 -3.40 -6.76 -20.87
N ILE A 105 -2.42 -7.51 -20.39
CA ILE A 105 -1.85 -8.67 -21.09
C ILE A 105 -2.80 -9.86 -21.02
N LEU A 106 -3.29 -10.20 -19.81
CA LEU A 106 -4.01 -11.44 -19.54
C LEU A 106 -5.49 -11.42 -19.95
N ARG A 107 -6.11 -10.23 -20.02
CA ARG A 107 -7.55 -10.12 -20.31
C ARG A 107 -7.85 -10.05 -21.81
N PRO A 108 -9.04 -10.53 -22.23
CA PRO A 108 -9.45 -10.51 -23.63
C PRO A 108 -9.55 -9.08 -24.18
N LYS A 109 -9.35 -8.92 -25.49
CA LYS A 109 -9.31 -7.60 -26.18
C LYS A 109 -10.51 -6.70 -25.85
N LYS A 110 -11.71 -7.24 -25.71
CA LYS A 110 -12.93 -6.51 -25.40
C LYS A 110 -12.94 -5.84 -24.00
N GLU A 111 -12.11 -6.30 -23.05
CA GLU A 111 -12.00 -5.74 -21.71
C GLU A 111 -10.84 -4.76 -21.57
N LYS A 112 -9.87 -4.79 -22.48
CA LYS A 112 -8.63 -4.00 -22.38
C LYS A 112 -8.87 -2.51 -22.32
N LEU A 113 -9.83 -1.98 -23.10
CA LEU A 113 -10.16 -0.56 -23.08
C LEU A 113 -10.66 -0.12 -21.70
N GLY A 114 -11.54 -0.92 -21.08
CA GLY A 114 -12.06 -0.61 -19.73
C GLY A 114 -10.99 -0.68 -18.66
N ILE A 115 -10.03 -1.61 -18.78
CA ILE A 115 -8.87 -1.73 -17.87
C ILE A 115 -7.92 -0.54 -18.07
N LEU A 116 -7.67 -0.14 -19.30
CA LEU A 116 -6.83 1.03 -19.62
C LEU A 116 -7.43 2.31 -19.03
N ILE A 117 -8.73 2.55 -19.23
CA ILE A 117 -9.43 3.69 -18.65
C ILE A 117 -9.34 3.67 -17.12
N LEU A 118 -9.56 2.50 -16.49
CA LEU A 118 -9.46 2.34 -15.05
C LEU A 118 -8.03 2.68 -14.55
N GLY A 119 -6.99 2.20 -15.24
CA GLY A 119 -5.59 2.49 -14.92
C GLY A 119 -5.27 3.99 -15.06
N ILE A 120 -5.73 4.63 -16.12
CA ILE A 120 -5.56 6.08 -16.33
C ILE A 120 -6.26 6.85 -15.21
N CYS A 121 -7.50 6.50 -14.86
CA CYS A 121 -8.23 7.15 -13.77
C CYS A 121 -7.53 6.98 -12.41
N LEU A 122 -6.91 5.82 -12.14
CA LEU A 122 -6.13 5.60 -10.91
C LEU A 122 -4.90 6.50 -10.85
N VAL A 123 -4.13 6.60 -11.93
CA VAL A 123 -2.92 7.44 -11.97
C VAL A 123 -3.26 8.93 -11.88
N LEU A 124 -4.23 9.39 -12.66
CA LEU A 124 -4.66 10.79 -12.62
C LEU A 124 -5.33 11.15 -11.29
N GLY A 125 -6.14 10.25 -10.75
CA GLY A 125 -6.80 10.44 -9.46
C GLY A 125 -5.80 10.48 -8.30
N GLU A 126 -4.80 9.62 -8.31
CA GLU A 126 -3.69 9.65 -7.32
C GLU A 126 -2.95 10.97 -7.36
N THR A 127 -2.50 11.38 -8.55
CA THR A 127 -1.77 12.64 -8.74
C THR A 127 -2.62 13.85 -8.31
N GLY A 128 -3.90 13.87 -8.70
CA GLY A 128 -4.82 14.93 -8.30
C GLY A 128 -5.04 14.97 -6.78
N MET A 129 -5.29 13.82 -6.15
CA MET A 129 -5.47 13.72 -4.69
C MET A 129 -4.20 14.14 -3.95
N ARG A 130 -3.03 13.72 -4.40
CA ARG A 130 -1.74 14.11 -3.83
C ARG A 130 -1.57 15.63 -3.86
N ASN A 131 -1.80 16.26 -5.00
CA ASN A 131 -1.68 17.72 -5.14
C ASN A 131 -2.66 18.47 -4.22
N VAL A 132 -3.91 18.00 -4.12
CA VAL A 132 -4.91 18.61 -3.22
C VAL A 132 -4.48 18.48 -1.75
N ILE A 133 -4.02 17.30 -1.32
CA ILE A 133 -3.57 17.07 0.05
C ILE A 133 -2.34 17.93 0.36
N GLN A 134 -1.35 17.98 -0.53
CA GLN A 134 -0.14 18.78 -0.34
C GLN A 134 -0.45 20.28 -0.25
N THR A 135 -1.33 20.79 -1.10
CA THR A 135 -1.77 22.17 -1.05
C THR A 135 -2.52 22.48 0.24
N ALA A 136 -3.41 21.58 0.68
CA ALA A 136 -4.20 21.77 1.89
C ALA A 136 -3.35 21.75 3.18
N ILE A 137 -2.28 20.93 3.19
CA ILE A 137 -1.38 20.81 4.36
C ILE A 137 -0.25 21.86 4.30
N GLY A 138 -0.05 22.54 3.16
CA GLY A 138 1.02 23.52 2.97
C GLY A 138 2.42 22.90 2.89
N THR A 139 2.53 21.60 2.52
CA THR A 139 3.81 20.93 2.37
C THR A 139 4.43 21.27 1.01
N GLN A 140 5.73 21.58 1.00
CA GLN A 140 6.45 21.78 -0.26
C GLN A 140 6.72 20.44 -0.95
N LEU A 141 6.45 20.38 -2.25
CA LEU A 141 6.64 19.19 -3.11
C LEU A 141 8.10 18.70 -3.17
N GLU A 142 9.04 19.55 -2.79
CA GLU A 142 10.49 19.32 -2.91
C GLU A 142 11.15 18.81 -1.62
N ALA A 143 10.37 18.43 -0.60
CA ALA A 143 10.96 17.81 0.58
C ALA A 143 11.75 16.56 0.14
N PRO A 144 13.05 16.48 0.44
CA PRO A 144 13.85 15.32 0.08
C PRO A 144 13.16 14.06 0.59
N LYS A 145 13.18 12.99 -0.22
CA LYS A 145 12.56 11.71 0.14
C LYS A 145 13.32 11.10 1.32
N ILE A 146 13.08 11.62 2.51
CA ILE A 146 13.75 11.21 3.76
C ILE A 146 13.66 9.68 3.95
N GLU A 147 12.57 9.08 3.51
CA GLU A 147 12.42 7.62 3.52
C GLU A 147 13.48 6.89 2.67
N ALA A 148 13.96 7.48 1.57
CA ALA A 148 15.01 6.87 0.75
C ALA A 148 16.37 6.86 1.48
N TYR A 149 16.56 7.77 2.42
CA TYR A 149 17.80 7.86 3.22
C TYR A 149 17.70 7.11 4.55
N SER A 150 16.53 6.58 4.92
CA SER A 150 16.34 5.93 6.22
C SER A 150 17.25 4.73 6.42
N VAL A 151 17.43 3.89 5.39
CA VAL A 151 18.31 2.70 5.47
C VAL A 151 19.79 3.12 5.52
N PRO A 152 20.32 3.97 4.62
CA PRO A 152 21.67 4.50 4.75
C PRO A 152 21.94 5.16 6.10
N ILE A 153 21.04 6.02 6.59
CA ILE A 153 21.21 6.70 7.89
C ILE A 153 21.27 5.69 9.04
N GLN A 154 20.42 4.66 9.03
CA GLN A 154 20.46 3.60 10.04
C GLN A 154 21.77 2.79 9.97
N GLN A 155 22.28 2.54 8.78
CA GLN A 155 23.58 1.86 8.61
C GLN A 155 24.73 2.72 9.12
N PHE A 156 24.75 4.03 8.81
CA PHE A 156 25.73 4.97 9.35
C PHE A 156 25.65 5.06 10.87
N ALA A 157 24.46 5.19 11.44
CA ALA A 157 24.28 5.22 12.89
C ALA A 157 24.78 3.92 13.56
N ARG A 158 24.58 2.77 12.92
CA ARG A 158 25.06 1.48 13.39
C ARG A 158 26.59 1.40 13.36
N VAL A 159 27.21 1.83 12.27
CA VAL A 159 28.68 1.89 12.15
C VAL A 159 29.25 2.85 13.19
N ALA A 160 28.68 4.03 13.36
CA ALA A 160 29.09 5.00 14.37
C ALA A 160 28.99 4.42 15.80
N TYR A 161 27.96 3.66 16.09
CA TYR A 161 27.76 3.06 17.41
C TYR A 161 28.76 1.94 17.71
N TYR A 162 29.03 1.05 16.75
CA TYR A 162 29.89 -0.13 16.97
C TYR A 162 31.38 0.11 16.68
N HIS A 163 31.70 1.03 15.79
CA HIS A 163 33.07 1.25 15.27
C HIS A 163 33.50 2.72 15.32
N GLY A 164 32.85 3.54 16.15
CA GLY A 164 33.11 4.97 16.17
C GLY A 164 34.54 5.35 16.55
N GLU A 165 35.21 4.57 17.42
CA GLU A 165 36.60 4.80 17.81
C GLU A 165 37.56 4.51 16.64
N GLU A 166 37.30 3.45 15.85
CA GLU A 166 38.08 3.13 14.66
C GLU A 166 37.85 4.17 13.55
N LEU A 167 36.66 4.73 13.45
CA LEU A 167 36.28 5.75 12.47
C LEU A 167 36.98 7.08 12.76
N GLU A 168 37.15 7.45 14.03
CA GLU A 168 37.93 8.66 14.43
C GLU A 168 39.37 8.62 13.95
N VAL A 169 39.96 7.42 13.88
CA VAL A 169 41.33 7.22 13.39
C VAL A 169 41.41 7.19 11.86
N GLN A 170 40.39 6.58 11.21
CA GLN A 170 40.41 6.38 9.76
C GLN A 170 39.86 7.57 8.96
N ASP A 171 38.81 8.22 9.46
CA ASP A 171 38.19 9.36 8.79
C ASP A 171 37.61 10.36 9.83
N PRO A 172 38.47 11.31 10.29
CA PRO A 172 38.09 12.28 11.32
C PRO A 172 36.99 13.27 10.86
N GLU A 173 36.85 13.54 9.55
CA GLU A 173 35.76 14.39 9.03
C GLU A 173 34.43 13.69 9.15
N LEU A 174 34.38 12.43 8.78
CA LEU A 174 33.15 11.61 8.90
C LEU A 174 32.78 11.42 10.38
N ALA A 175 33.76 11.20 11.26
CA ALA A 175 33.54 11.08 12.70
C ALA A 175 32.95 12.38 13.28
N ALA A 176 33.48 13.55 12.92
CA ALA A 176 32.96 14.86 13.35
C ALA A 176 31.52 15.12 12.84
N LEU A 177 31.20 14.71 11.62
CA LEU A 177 29.84 14.80 11.08
C LEU A 177 28.87 13.88 11.83
N LEU A 178 29.28 12.66 12.14
CA LEU A 178 28.48 11.70 12.88
C LEU A 178 28.19 12.19 14.31
N GLU A 179 29.17 12.71 15.01
CA GLU A 179 29.02 13.26 16.36
C GLU A 179 28.07 14.47 16.38
N LYS A 180 28.08 15.28 15.33
CA LYS A 180 27.16 16.43 15.18
C LYS A 180 25.70 16.01 15.03
N TYR A 181 25.43 14.92 14.31
CA TYR A 181 24.04 14.51 13.95
C TYR A 181 23.53 13.31 14.76
N VAL A 182 24.41 12.52 15.34
CA VAL A 182 24.10 11.32 16.14
C VAL A 182 24.99 11.39 17.42
N PRO A 183 24.70 12.32 18.36
CA PRO A 183 25.47 12.40 19.60
C PRO A 183 25.34 11.08 20.37
N ARG A 184 26.49 10.57 20.85
CA ARG A 184 26.58 9.36 21.66
C ARG A 184 25.99 9.52 23.05
#